data_8c3c31665eceec046369e86ca5fd808b
#
_entry.id   8c3c31665eceec046369e86ca5fd808b
#
_cell.length_a   1.000
_cell.length_b   1.000
_cell.length_c   1.000
_cell.angle_alpha   90.00
_cell.angle_beta   90.00
_cell.angle_gamma   90.00
#
_symmetry.space_group_name_H-M   'P 1'
#
loop_
_entity.id
_entity.type
_entity.pdbx_description
1 polymer ?
#
loop_
_entity_poly.entity_id
_entity_poly.type
_entity_poly.pdbx_seq_one_letter_code
_entity_poly.pdbx_strand_id
1 'polypeptide(L)'
;MHALVECGITQDFHGDIYNELFSPDSPKNIIVEPKFVGVKEVIDAIHGAGGIAVLAHPYKYNSVPGLDRYVEYGIDGIEVWCPSSSEEQQNDMLDYARTHKLLAIGGSDFSGMYNKGTVSVGDFATPAADFKALNDYKTMLKKRAK
;
A
#
# COMPACT_ATOMS: atom_id res chain seq x y z
N MET A 1 -8.48 12.14 -14.30
CA MET A 1 -7.66 12.62 -15.45
C MET A 1 -7.98 11.89 -16.76
N HIS A 2 -8.08 10.55 -16.80
CA HIS A 2 -8.33 9.81 -18.05
C HIS A 2 -9.54 10.35 -18.84
N ALA A 3 -10.67 10.54 -18.18
CA ALA A 3 -11.86 11.11 -18.81
C ALA A 3 -11.64 12.51 -19.38
N LEU A 4 -10.82 13.35 -18.74
CA LEU A 4 -10.49 14.70 -19.24
C LEU A 4 -9.62 14.64 -20.50
N VAL A 5 -8.72 13.65 -20.57
CA VAL A 5 -7.92 13.38 -21.78
C VAL A 5 -8.80 12.86 -22.91
N GLU A 6 -9.69 11.90 -22.65
CA GLU A 6 -10.62 11.37 -23.63
C GLU A 6 -11.58 12.44 -24.19
N CYS A 7 -12.02 13.37 -23.33
CA CYS A 7 -12.83 14.52 -23.76
C CYS A 7 -12.03 15.64 -24.46
N GLY A 8 -10.73 15.49 -24.64
CA GLY A 8 -9.88 16.49 -25.28
C GLY A 8 -9.64 17.76 -24.47
N ILE A 9 -9.93 17.77 -23.17
CA ILE A 9 -9.74 18.94 -22.28
C ILE A 9 -8.26 19.13 -21.96
N THR A 10 -7.49 18.06 -21.91
CA THR A 10 -6.02 18.07 -21.73
C THR A 10 -5.40 16.91 -22.49
N GLN A 11 -4.10 17.04 -22.80
CA GLN A 11 -3.30 15.94 -23.36
C GLN A 11 -2.32 15.38 -22.33
N ASP A 12 -2.23 16.00 -21.15
CA ASP A 12 -1.27 15.65 -20.10
C ASP A 12 -2.00 15.20 -18.83
N PHE A 13 -1.56 14.07 -18.27
CA PHE A 13 -2.08 13.52 -17.02
C PHE A 13 -1.60 14.27 -15.77
N HIS A 14 -0.49 14.98 -15.85
CA HIS A 14 0.16 15.66 -14.73
C HIS A 14 0.45 17.15 -15.00
N GLY A 15 -0.19 17.71 -16.01
CA GLY A 15 -0.05 19.10 -16.41
C GLY A 15 -0.86 20.10 -15.57
N ASP A 16 -1.07 21.28 -16.13
CA ASP A 16 -1.72 22.39 -15.43
C ASP A 16 -3.14 22.06 -14.94
N ILE A 17 -3.92 21.38 -15.76
CA ILE A 17 -5.29 20.96 -15.39
C ILE A 17 -5.28 20.01 -14.18
N TYR A 18 -4.29 19.09 -14.11
CA TYR A 18 -4.13 18.25 -12.95
C TYR A 18 -3.84 19.07 -11.68
N ASN A 19 -2.88 19.98 -11.77
CA ASN A 19 -2.51 20.84 -10.65
C ASN A 19 -3.66 21.76 -10.22
N GLU A 20 -4.40 22.30 -11.19
CA GLU A 20 -5.55 23.16 -10.92
C GLU A 20 -6.68 22.44 -10.19
N LEU A 21 -7.03 21.21 -10.62
CA LEU A 21 -8.21 20.48 -10.11
C LEU A 21 -7.91 19.55 -8.96
N PHE A 22 -6.68 19.05 -8.83
CA PHE A 22 -6.35 17.97 -7.88
C PHE A 22 -5.21 18.31 -6.91
N SER A 23 -4.61 19.51 -6.98
CA SER A 23 -3.68 19.96 -5.95
C SER A 23 -4.45 20.44 -4.71
N PRO A 24 -4.05 19.99 -3.48
CA PRO A 24 -4.68 20.45 -2.25
C PRO A 24 -4.66 21.99 -2.07
N ASP A 25 -3.61 22.63 -2.56
CA ASP A 25 -3.38 24.09 -2.43
C ASP A 25 -4.11 24.90 -3.50
N SER A 26 -4.77 24.26 -4.46
CA SER A 26 -5.46 24.97 -5.53
C SER A 26 -6.83 25.47 -5.07
N PRO A 27 -7.16 26.76 -5.32
CA PRO A 27 -8.50 27.29 -5.02
C PRO A 27 -9.60 26.67 -5.90
N LYS A 28 -9.25 25.96 -6.95
CA LYS A 28 -10.16 25.24 -7.84
C LYS A 28 -10.16 23.71 -7.59
N ASN A 29 -9.55 23.28 -6.48
CA ASN A 29 -9.50 21.88 -6.12
C ASN A 29 -10.94 21.31 -5.99
N ILE A 30 -11.18 20.23 -6.73
CA ILE A 30 -12.45 19.51 -6.75
C ILE A 30 -12.45 18.22 -5.92
N ILE A 31 -11.33 17.92 -5.23
CA ILE A 31 -11.24 16.71 -4.39
C ILE A 31 -12.14 16.88 -3.18
N VAL A 32 -13.03 15.93 -3.00
CA VAL A 32 -13.82 15.76 -1.78
C VAL A 32 -13.14 14.75 -0.90
N GLU A 33 -12.84 15.11 0.35
CA GLU A 33 -12.26 14.17 1.30
C GLU A 33 -13.22 13.00 1.56
N PRO A 34 -12.82 11.76 1.28
CA PRO A 34 -13.64 10.59 1.58
C PRO A 34 -13.68 10.36 3.10
N LYS A 35 -14.82 9.90 3.60
CA LYS A 35 -14.92 9.38 4.96
C LYS A 35 -14.46 7.93 4.96
N PHE A 36 -13.26 7.69 5.46
CA PHE A 36 -12.75 6.33 5.61
C PHE A 36 -13.30 5.66 6.88
N VAL A 37 -13.52 4.37 6.80
CA VAL A 37 -13.78 3.52 7.97
C VAL A 37 -12.50 3.33 8.79
N GLY A 38 -12.64 2.93 10.05
CA GLY A 38 -11.49 2.73 10.93
C GLY A 38 -10.61 1.55 10.49
N VAL A 39 -9.30 1.64 10.75
CA VAL A 39 -8.34 0.60 10.37
C VAL A 39 -8.73 -0.78 10.91
N LYS A 40 -9.17 -0.86 12.16
CA LYS A 40 -9.64 -2.12 12.75
C LYS A 40 -10.81 -2.73 11.96
N GLU A 41 -11.77 -1.91 11.56
CA GLU A 41 -12.92 -2.36 10.78
C GLU A 41 -12.51 -2.91 9.40
N VAL A 42 -11.51 -2.28 8.77
CA VAL A 42 -10.94 -2.77 7.51
C VAL A 42 -10.25 -4.12 7.71
N ILE A 43 -9.43 -4.27 8.76
CA ILE A 43 -8.76 -5.53 9.07
C ILE A 43 -9.79 -6.63 9.33
N ASP A 44 -10.80 -6.36 10.15
CA ASP A 44 -11.88 -7.30 10.46
C ASP A 44 -12.64 -7.73 9.19
N ALA A 45 -12.91 -6.79 8.27
CA ALA A 45 -13.59 -7.08 7.00
C ALA A 45 -12.72 -7.95 6.07
N ILE A 46 -11.41 -7.69 5.99
CA ILE A 46 -10.46 -8.52 5.22
C ILE A 46 -10.42 -9.94 5.79
N HIS A 47 -10.32 -10.08 7.11
CA HIS A 47 -10.33 -11.38 7.78
C HIS A 47 -11.66 -12.11 7.60
N GLY A 48 -12.77 -11.40 7.72
CA GLY A 48 -14.11 -11.94 7.47
C GLY A 48 -14.29 -12.49 6.06
N ALA A 49 -13.57 -11.93 5.07
CA ALA A 49 -13.52 -12.44 3.71
C ALA A 49 -12.48 -13.57 3.51
N GLY A 50 -11.78 -14.00 4.56
CA GLY A 50 -10.69 -14.99 4.48
C GLY A 50 -9.40 -14.44 3.85
N GLY A 51 -9.22 -13.12 3.85
CA GLY A 51 -8.06 -12.42 3.35
C GLY A 51 -6.93 -12.28 4.36
N ILE A 52 -5.82 -11.68 3.91
CA ILE A 52 -4.62 -11.33 4.69
C ILE A 52 -4.51 -9.82 4.66
N ALA A 53 -4.51 -9.18 5.83
CA ALA A 53 -4.40 -7.73 5.96
C ALA A 53 -2.93 -7.32 6.02
N VAL A 54 -2.48 -6.51 5.06
CA VAL A 54 -1.10 -6.03 4.99
C VAL A 54 -1.07 -4.51 4.88
N LEU A 55 -0.22 -3.86 5.67
CA LEU A 55 0.02 -2.42 5.57
C LEU A 55 0.93 -2.14 4.38
N ALA A 56 0.42 -1.43 3.38
CA ALA A 56 1.19 -1.00 2.23
C ALA A 56 2.03 0.26 2.55
N HIS A 57 3.23 0.34 1.96
CA HIS A 57 4.18 1.48 1.95
C HIS A 57 4.10 2.37 3.22
N PRO A 58 4.48 1.86 4.43
CA PRO A 58 4.24 2.50 5.72
C PRO A 58 4.84 3.90 5.86
N TYR A 59 5.96 4.18 5.20
CA TYR A 59 6.62 5.48 5.24
C TYR A 59 5.97 6.54 4.34
N LYS A 60 5.35 6.12 3.23
CA LYS A 60 4.77 7.04 2.23
C LYS A 60 3.68 7.95 2.82
N TYR A 61 2.88 7.42 3.74
CA TYR A 61 1.77 8.15 4.38
C TYR A 61 1.93 8.29 5.89
N ASN A 62 3.18 8.22 6.38
CA ASN A 62 3.50 8.35 7.79
C ASN A 62 2.68 7.39 8.69
N SER A 63 2.53 6.14 8.28
CA SER A 63 1.78 5.13 9.03
C SER A 63 2.58 4.43 10.12
N VAL A 64 3.91 4.63 10.14
CA VAL A 64 4.84 4.01 11.10
C VAL A 64 4.44 4.25 12.56
N PRO A 65 4.04 5.47 12.99
CA PRO A 65 3.63 5.71 14.38
C PRO A 65 2.40 4.90 14.84
N GLY A 66 1.63 4.36 13.90
CA GLY A 66 0.45 3.54 14.19
C GLY A 66 0.68 2.04 14.22
N LEU A 67 1.90 1.56 13.94
CA LEU A 67 2.20 0.14 13.74
C LEU A 67 1.80 -0.73 14.93
N ASP A 68 2.15 -0.35 16.16
CA ASP A 68 1.83 -1.13 17.35
C ASP A 68 0.32 -1.32 17.50
N ARG A 69 -0.46 -0.27 17.22
CA ARG A 69 -1.92 -0.34 17.22
C ARG A 69 -2.46 -1.24 16.12
N TYR A 70 -1.83 -1.25 14.94
CA TYR A 70 -2.25 -2.14 13.86
C TYR A 70 -1.94 -3.60 14.18
N VAL A 71 -0.84 -3.86 14.90
CA VAL A 71 -0.54 -5.20 15.46
C VAL A 71 -1.62 -5.62 16.46
N GLU A 72 -2.02 -4.74 17.39
CA GLU A 72 -3.12 -4.99 18.32
C GLU A 72 -4.45 -5.27 17.60
N TYR A 73 -4.68 -4.65 16.43
CA TYR A 73 -5.85 -4.90 15.59
C TYR A 73 -5.78 -6.19 14.77
N GLY A 74 -4.63 -6.87 14.81
CA GLY A 74 -4.42 -8.15 14.17
C GLY A 74 -3.97 -8.07 12.72
N ILE A 75 -3.23 -7.03 12.32
CA ILE A 75 -2.62 -6.98 10.98
C ILE A 75 -1.70 -8.18 10.77
N ASP A 76 -1.70 -8.74 9.56
CA ASP A 76 -0.94 -9.96 9.25
C ASP A 76 0.46 -9.68 8.70
N GLY A 77 0.68 -8.50 8.10
CA GLY A 77 1.95 -8.20 7.46
C GLY A 77 2.18 -6.73 7.17
N ILE A 78 3.38 -6.44 6.70
CA ILE A 78 3.85 -5.09 6.32
C ILE A 78 4.57 -5.19 4.98
N GLU A 79 4.36 -4.20 4.12
CA GLU A 79 5.18 -4.01 2.93
C GLU A 79 6.51 -3.39 3.32
N VAL A 80 7.58 -4.16 3.11
CA VAL A 80 8.97 -3.81 3.44
C VAL A 80 9.67 -3.27 2.20
N TRP A 81 9.66 -4.03 1.12
CA TRP A 81 10.39 -3.71 -0.11
C TRP A 81 9.48 -2.95 -1.08
N CYS A 82 9.58 -1.63 -1.09
CA CYS A 82 8.82 -0.77 -1.98
C CYS A 82 9.62 0.47 -2.41
N PRO A 83 9.26 1.12 -3.54
CA PRO A 83 10.02 2.25 -4.07
C PRO A 83 10.07 3.47 -3.16
N SER A 84 9.10 3.61 -2.26
CA SER A 84 8.97 4.75 -1.36
C SER A 84 9.78 4.64 -0.07
N SER A 85 10.54 3.54 0.12
CA SER A 85 11.34 3.29 1.32
C SER A 85 12.82 3.22 0.97
N SER A 86 13.67 3.91 1.76
CA SER A 86 15.12 3.73 1.70
C SER A 86 15.54 2.36 2.21
N GLU A 87 16.79 1.95 1.93
CA GLU A 87 17.33 0.68 2.43
C GLU A 87 17.31 0.61 3.98
N GLU A 88 17.61 1.71 4.67
CA GLU A 88 17.52 1.81 6.12
C GLU A 88 16.08 1.58 6.60
N GLN A 89 15.11 2.25 5.99
CA GLN A 89 13.70 2.09 6.29
C GLN A 89 13.18 0.68 6.02
N GLN A 90 13.67 0.02 4.95
CA GLN A 90 13.35 -1.38 4.67
C GLN A 90 13.89 -2.31 5.76
N ASN A 91 15.12 -2.08 6.23
CA ASN A 91 15.71 -2.86 7.32
C ASN A 91 14.93 -2.68 8.62
N ASP A 92 14.56 -1.45 8.97
CA ASP A 92 13.74 -1.16 10.16
C ASP A 92 12.39 -1.89 10.10
N MET A 93 11.72 -1.85 8.96
CA MET A 93 10.43 -2.54 8.79
C MET A 93 10.59 -4.07 8.80
N LEU A 94 11.68 -4.58 8.25
CA LEU A 94 11.96 -6.02 8.28
C LEU A 94 12.19 -6.51 9.71
N ASP A 95 12.95 -5.76 10.51
CA ASP A 95 13.21 -6.09 11.90
C ASP A 95 11.94 -5.96 12.76
N TYR A 96 11.13 -4.94 12.50
CA TYR A 96 9.82 -4.80 13.11
C TYR A 96 8.90 -5.99 12.78
N ALA A 97 8.82 -6.36 11.50
CA ALA A 97 8.01 -7.49 11.05
C ALA A 97 8.45 -8.80 11.71
N ARG A 98 9.75 -9.05 11.79
CA ARG A 98 10.31 -10.23 12.48
C ARG A 98 9.98 -10.26 13.96
N THR A 99 10.15 -9.13 14.65
CA THR A 99 9.88 -9.00 16.08
C THR A 99 8.42 -9.30 16.41
N HIS A 100 7.50 -8.83 15.57
CA HIS A 100 6.06 -9.01 15.75
C HIS A 100 5.48 -10.22 15.01
N LYS A 101 6.33 -11.05 14.36
CA LYS A 101 5.94 -12.24 13.60
C LYS A 101 4.95 -11.93 12.47
N LEU A 102 5.12 -10.78 11.84
CA LEU A 102 4.33 -10.35 10.69
C LEU A 102 4.95 -10.87 9.39
N LEU A 103 4.12 -11.00 8.36
CA LEU A 103 4.57 -11.23 7.01
C LEU A 103 5.31 -9.99 6.48
N ALA A 104 6.47 -10.20 5.87
CA ALA A 104 7.18 -9.17 5.13
C ALA A 104 6.92 -9.36 3.64
N ILE A 105 6.41 -8.35 2.97
CA ILE A 105 6.12 -8.42 1.54
C ILE A 105 6.77 -7.25 0.79
N GLY A 106 6.76 -7.29 -0.52
CA GLY A 106 7.25 -6.22 -1.38
C GLY A 106 6.49 -6.13 -2.68
N GLY A 107 6.52 -4.94 -3.28
CA GLY A 107 5.90 -4.65 -4.56
C GLY A 107 6.42 -3.36 -5.18
N SER A 108 6.36 -3.28 -6.51
CA SER A 108 6.90 -2.14 -7.28
C SER A 108 6.00 -0.90 -7.26
N ASP A 109 4.81 -0.95 -6.70
CA ASP A 109 3.81 0.16 -6.73
C ASP A 109 3.69 0.78 -8.14
N PHE A 110 3.77 -0.08 -9.18
CA PHE A 110 3.78 0.33 -10.57
C PHE A 110 2.37 0.67 -11.04
N SER A 111 2.16 1.89 -11.50
CA SER A 111 0.85 2.42 -11.94
C SER A 111 0.82 2.74 -13.46
N GLY A 112 1.68 2.12 -14.26
CA GLY A 112 1.71 2.30 -15.71
C GLY A 112 2.05 3.73 -16.11
N MET A 113 1.31 4.29 -17.07
CA MET A 113 1.54 5.65 -17.56
C MET A 113 1.32 6.76 -16.52
N TYR A 114 0.71 6.43 -15.40
CA TYR A 114 0.49 7.37 -14.29
C TYR A 114 1.68 7.46 -13.33
N ASN A 115 2.66 6.59 -13.48
CA ASN A 115 3.87 6.61 -12.66
C ASN A 115 4.80 7.73 -13.14
N LYS A 116 5.15 8.66 -12.25
CA LYS A 116 6.13 9.72 -12.52
C LYS A 116 7.59 9.23 -12.40
N GLY A 117 7.80 8.02 -11.88
CA GLY A 117 9.11 7.44 -11.63
C GLY A 117 9.57 6.47 -12.72
N THR A 118 10.80 5.99 -12.56
CA THR A 118 11.45 5.01 -13.45
C THR A 118 11.20 3.56 -13.03
N VAL A 119 10.32 3.33 -12.03
CA VAL A 119 10.05 2.00 -11.47
C VAL A 119 9.27 1.16 -12.46
N SER A 120 9.71 -0.07 -12.67
CA SER A 120 9.07 -1.08 -13.53
C SER A 120 8.48 -2.22 -12.69
N VAL A 121 7.60 -3.00 -13.30
CA VAL A 121 7.08 -4.22 -12.67
C VAL A 121 8.24 -5.18 -12.38
N GLY A 122 8.39 -5.57 -11.13
CA GLY A 122 9.43 -6.50 -10.68
C GLY A 122 10.69 -5.85 -10.12
N ASP A 123 10.84 -4.52 -10.18
CA ASP A 123 11.98 -3.81 -9.56
C ASP A 123 11.99 -3.98 -8.03
N PHE A 124 10.80 -4.09 -7.45
CA PHE A 124 10.59 -4.45 -6.05
C PHE A 124 9.68 -5.67 -5.97
N ALA A 125 10.08 -6.64 -5.17
CA ALA A 125 9.33 -7.89 -5.01
C ALA A 125 9.56 -8.49 -3.62
N THR A 126 8.61 -9.32 -3.19
CA THR A 126 8.80 -10.16 -2.00
C THR A 126 9.89 -11.20 -2.26
N PRO A 127 10.97 -11.28 -1.44
CA PRO A 127 11.97 -12.31 -1.56
C PRO A 127 11.36 -13.73 -1.52
N ALA A 128 12.00 -14.69 -2.18
CA ALA A 128 11.45 -16.06 -2.32
C ALA A 128 11.15 -16.76 -0.98
N ALA A 129 11.97 -16.51 0.04
CA ALA A 129 11.76 -17.08 1.38
C ALA A 129 10.50 -16.52 2.04
N ASP A 130 10.29 -15.20 1.95
CA ASP A 130 9.14 -14.51 2.52
C ASP A 130 7.86 -14.79 1.72
N PHE A 131 7.98 -14.94 0.40
CA PHE A 131 6.88 -15.40 -0.45
C PHE A 131 6.42 -16.82 -0.09
N LYS A 132 7.34 -17.70 0.27
CA LYS A 132 7.00 -19.03 0.80
C LYS A 132 6.23 -18.90 2.11
N ALA A 133 6.68 -18.04 3.03
CA ALA A 133 5.99 -17.79 4.31
C ALA A 133 4.56 -17.29 4.08
N LEU A 134 4.33 -16.39 3.12
CA LEU A 134 3.01 -15.91 2.73
C LEU A 134 2.10 -17.04 2.24
N ASN A 135 2.61 -17.96 1.40
CA ASN A 135 1.84 -19.11 0.91
C ASN A 135 1.51 -20.13 2.03
N ASP A 136 2.45 -20.35 2.93
CA ASP A 136 2.25 -21.24 4.09
C ASP A 136 1.18 -20.65 5.01
N TYR A 137 1.20 -19.34 5.28
CA TYR A 137 0.21 -18.61 6.06
C TYR A 137 -1.20 -18.71 5.45
N LYS A 138 -1.32 -18.47 4.16
CA LYS A 138 -2.58 -18.65 3.41
C LYS A 138 -3.14 -20.06 3.53
N THR A 139 -2.26 -21.06 3.49
CA THR A 139 -2.65 -22.47 3.63
C THR A 139 -3.15 -22.77 5.03
N MET A 140 -2.53 -22.17 6.06
CA MET A 140 -2.96 -22.27 7.44
C MET A 140 -4.33 -21.64 7.66
N LEU A 141 -4.58 -20.44 7.12
CA LEU A 141 -5.89 -19.77 7.22
C LEU A 141 -7.01 -20.61 6.61
N LYS A 142 -6.80 -21.21 5.44
CA LYS A 142 -7.78 -22.11 4.80
C LYS A 142 -8.11 -23.36 5.63
N LYS A 143 -7.17 -23.84 6.46
CA LYS A 143 -7.41 -24.97 7.37
C LYS A 143 -8.20 -24.56 8.61
N ARG A 144 -8.08 -23.30 9.07
CA ARG A 144 -8.83 -22.79 10.23
C ARG A 144 -10.29 -22.46 9.89
N ALA A 145 -10.56 -22.16 8.63
CA ALA A 145 -11.90 -21.80 8.14
C ALA A 145 -12.79 -23.02 7.80
N LYS A 146 -12.27 -24.24 7.94
CA LYS A 146 -13.00 -25.52 7.82
C LYS A 146 -13.32 -26.11 9.18
#